data_71daf047338566dc9e5fb8938d7eaf33
#
_entry.id   71daf047338566dc9e5fb8938d7eaf33
#
_cell.length_a   1.000
_cell.length_b   1.000
_cell.length_c   1.000
_cell.angle_alpha   90.00
_cell.angle_beta   90.00
_cell.angle_gamma   90.00
#
_symmetry.space_group_name_H-M   'P 1'
#
loop_
_entity.id
_entity.type
_entity.pdbx_description
1 polymer ?
#
loop_
_entity_poly.entity_id
_entity_poly.type
_entity_poly.pdbx_seq_one_letter_code
_entity_poly.pdbx_strand_id
1 'polypeptide(L)'
;LGISRVVLPRESTIEEIRSLSGQGMEIEVFVHGALCVCYSGQCLMSASLMGRSGNRGECAQPCRMRYELYREEMQGANKIPAQGAYLLSPKDLFTLHELDALLDAGVSSLKIEGRMKKPEYVAQVVSMYRAAIDAWKQKRQLPQDAQKEWDLRKLFNRGFTKGHAFHASGRAMMNPIRPNQQGVVLGGVIAVSDRRITIRLSEDLHQGDGIRILGKEEDAGCIVNRLYKDGKLVAHAKKGEVVAIDRKIPARRHAEVRRTSDSELQQQLRRTYADCRKVKVSVHLTLQVGKGLVCRMRDEEGFCVER
;
A
#
# COMPACT_ATOMS: atom_id res chain seq x y z
N LEU A 1 -30.38 -3.95 -18.03
CA LEU A 1 -29.30 -4.85 -17.59
C LEU A 1 -29.24 -5.03 -16.07
N GLY A 2 -30.06 -4.29 -15.27
CA GLY A 2 -30.13 -4.42 -13.81
C GLY A 2 -28.87 -3.99 -13.05
N ILE A 3 -28.00 -3.15 -13.65
CA ILE A 3 -26.81 -2.62 -13.00
C ILE A 3 -27.25 -1.52 -12.03
N SER A 4 -26.88 -1.66 -10.75
CA SER A 4 -27.22 -0.70 -9.70
C SER A 4 -26.05 0.23 -9.35
N ARG A 5 -24.79 -0.20 -9.60
CA ARG A 5 -23.58 0.55 -9.25
C ARG A 5 -22.54 0.48 -10.37
N VAL A 6 -21.85 1.62 -10.59
CA VAL A 6 -20.74 1.73 -11.55
C VAL A 6 -19.47 2.15 -10.81
N VAL A 7 -18.36 1.47 -11.11
CA VAL A 7 -17.04 1.86 -10.63
C VAL A 7 -16.39 2.78 -11.65
N LEU A 8 -16.18 4.03 -11.30
CA LEU A 8 -15.51 4.99 -12.18
C LEU A 8 -14.02 4.69 -12.33
N PRO A 9 -13.42 5.02 -13.49
CA PRO A 9 -11.98 4.91 -13.68
C PRO A 9 -11.23 5.86 -12.76
N ARG A 10 -9.96 5.54 -12.47
CA ARG A 10 -9.11 6.35 -11.58
C ARG A 10 -8.75 7.72 -12.15
N GLU A 11 -8.97 7.91 -13.43
CA GLU A 11 -8.72 9.14 -14.20
C GLU A 11 -9.84 10.18 -14.06
N SER A 12 -11.00 9.79 -13.51
CA SER A 12 -12.13 10.70 -13.34
C SER A 12 -11.80 11.84 -12.39
N THR A 13 -12.14 13.05 -12.82
CA THR A 13 -12.02 14.28 -12.01
C THR A 13 -13.24 14.44 -11.08
N ILE A 14 -13.12 15.31 -10.07
CA ILE A 14 -14.20 15.56 -9.12
C ILE A 14 -15.43 16.17 -9.82
N GLU A 15 -15.23 16.96 -10.87
CA GLU A 15 -16.29 17.56 -11.68
C GLU A 15 -17.04 16.48 -12.47
N GLU A 16 -16.32 15.54 -13.09
CA GLU A 16 -16.92 14.40 -13.79
C GLU A 16 -17.70 13.50 -12.84
N ILE A 17 -17.12 13.18 -11.66
CA ILE A 17 -17.80 12.39 -10.62
C ILE A 17 -19.11 13.06 -10.24
N ARG A 18 -19.10 14.38 -9.97
CA ARG A 18 -20.30 15.14 -9.61
C ARG A 18 -21.35 15.15 -10.74
N SER A 19 -20.92 15.27 -11.99
CA SER A 19 -21.84 15.29 -13.14
C SER A 19 -22.52 13.94 -13.38
N LEU A 20 -21.86 12.83 -13.00
CA LEU A 20 -22.38 11.47 -13.14
C LEU A 20 -23.24 11.05 -11.93
N SER A 21 -23.04 11.68 -10.78
CA SER A 21 -23.84 11.42 -9.59
C SER A 21 -25.28 11.90 -9.78
N GLY A 22 -26.23 11.19 -9.19
CA GLY A 22 -27.64 11.55 -9.31
C GLY A 22 -28.35 11.08 -10.59
N GLN A 23 -27.65 10.35 -11.48
CA GLN A 23 -28.22 9.78 -12.71
C GLN A 23 -28.99 8.46 -12.49
N GLY A 24 -29.40 8.16 -11.26
CA GLY A 24 -30.14 6.94 -10.92
C GLY A 24 -29.26 5.69 -10.70
N MET A 25 -27.95 5.85 -10.73
CA MET A 25 -26.96 4.81 -10.44
C MET A 25 -26.06 5.19 -9.29
N GLU A 26 -25.68 4.24 -8.45
CA GLU A 26 -24.65 4.43 -7.42
C GLU A 26 -23.27 4.56 -8.06
N ILE A 27 -22.49 5.50 -7.57
CA ILE A 27 -21.12 5.74 -8.04
C ILE A 27 -20.13 5.22 -7.00
N GLU A 28 -19.22 4.35 -7.46
CA GLU A 28 -18.08 3.87 -6.67
C GLU A 28 -16.78 4.48 -7.23
N VAL A 29 -15.94 5.03 -6.35
CA VAL A 29 -14.64 5.60 -6.73
C VAL A 29 -13.50 5.01 -5.91
N PHE A 30 -12.32 4.91 -6.52
CA PHE A 30 -11.11 4.57 -5.79
C PHE A 30 -10.68 5.75 -4.92
N VAL A 31 -10.37 5.47 -3.64
CA VAL A 31 -9.95 6.49 -2.67
C VAL A 31 -8.58 6.21 -2.07
N HIS A 32 -8.10 4.96 -2.15
CA HIS A 32 -6.84 4.59 -1.51
C HIS A 32 -6.16 3.42 -2.21
N GLY A 33 -4.81 3.45 -2.22
CA GLY A 33 -3.95 2.36 -2.65
C GLY A 33 -3.34 2.54 -4.03
N ALA A 34 -2.97 1.44 -4.68
CA ALA A 34 -2.16 1.49 -5.89
C ALA A 34 -2.84 2.19 -7.07
N LEU A 35 -2.13 3.15 -7.67
CA LEU A 35 -2.49 3.73 -8.96
C LEU A 35 -1.85 2.96 -10.13
N CYS A 36 -2.52 2.98 -11.27
CA CYS A 36 -2.00 2.54 -12.55
C CYS A 36 -1.36 3.73 -13.29
N VAL A 37 -0.28 3.48 -14.04
CA VAL A 37 0.34 4.52 -14.90
C VAL A 37 -0.44 4.73 -16.19
N CYS A 38 -1.17 3.71 -16.62
CA CYS A 38 -1.96 3.70 -17.84
C CYS A 38 -3.43 3.99 -17.51
N TYR A 39 -4.18 4.45 -18.50
CA TYR A 39 -5.64 4.54 -18.42
C TYR A 39 -6.27 3.21 -18.04
N SER A 40 -7.30 3.28 -17.22
CA SER A 40 -8.01 2.11 -16.71
C SER A 40 -8.52 1.23 -17.84
N GLY A 41 -8.23 -0.08 -17.78
CA GLY A 41 -8.65 -1.06 -18.78
C GLY A 41 -7.85 -1.06 -20.11
N GLN A 42 -6.91 -0.14 -20.33
CA GLN A 42 -6.22 0.00 -21.63
C GLN A 42 -4.75 -0.47 -21.63
N CYS A 43 -4.23 -0.93 -20.48
CA CYS A 43 -2.84 -1.34 -20.40
C CYS A 43 -2.60 -2.72 -20.99
N LEU A 44 -1.80 -2.78 -22.07
CA LEU A 44 -1.34 -4.02 -22.69
C LEU A 44 0.10 -4.41 -22.29
N MET A 45 0.83 -3.55 -21.57
CA MET A 45 2.25 -3.71 -21.28
C MET A 45 2.58 -5.03 -20.60
N SER A 46 1.79 -5.42 -19.58
CA SER A 46 2.01 -6.68 -18.86
C SER A 46 1.67 -7.91 -19.72
N ALA A 47 0.66 -7.83 -20.57
CA ALA A 47 0.32 -8.91 -21.49
C ALA A 47 1.41 -9.09 -22.56
N SER A 48 1.87 -7.98 -23.16
CA SER A 48 2.87 -8.01 -24.24
C SER A 48 4.26 -8.45 -23.76
N LEU A 49 4.70 -7.98 -22.58
CA LEU A 49 6.05 -8.28 -22.09
C LEU A 49 6.15 -9.62 -21.34
N MET A 50 5.07 -10.03 -20.65
CA MET A 50 5.11 -11.15 -19.70
C MET A 50 3.98 -12.15 -19.85
N GLY A 51 3.16 -12.06 -20.89
CA GLY A 51 2.02 -12.95 -21.14
C GLY A 51 0.89 -12.85 -20.08
N ARG A 52 0.92 -11.87 -19.19
CA ARG A 52 0.00 -11.72 -18.05
C ARG A 52 -0.87 -10.49 -18.19
N SER A 53 -2.16 -10.66 -18.45
CA SER A 53 -3.08 -9.57 -18.70
C SER A 53 -3.48 -8.82 -17.42
N GLY A 54 -3.21 -7.51 -17.37
CA GLY A 54 -3.70 -6.63 -16.31
C GLY A 54 -5.23 -6.55 -16.26
N ASN A 55 -5.89 -6.62 -17.40
CA ASN A 55 -7.36 -6.57 -17.51
C ASN A 55 -8.04 -7.87 -17.01
N ARG A 56 -7.27 -8.95 -16.87
CA ARG A 56 -7.70 -10.21 -16.25
C ARG A 56 -7.26 -10.35 -14.80
N GLY A 57 -6.72 -9.28 -14.20
CA GLY A 57 -6.25 -9.28 -12.81
C GLY A 57 -4.86 -9.88 -12.59
N GLU A 58 -4.10 -10.21 -13.65
CA GLU A 58 -2.82 -10.93 -13.59
C GLU A 58 -1.60 -10.02 -13.80
N CYS A 59 -1.76 -8.70 -13.69
CA CYS A 59 -0.71 -7.73 -13.98
C CYS A 59 0.59 -8.03 -13.22
N ALA A 60 1.69 -8.21 -13.95
CA ALA A 60 3.04 -8.40 -13.41
C ALA A 60 3.70 -7.08 -12.97
N GLN A 61 3.04 -5.94 -13.15
CA GLN A 61 3.50 -4.60 -12.79
C GLN A 61 4.81 -4.18 -13.50
N PRO A 62 4.96 -4.36 -14.83
CA PRO A 62 6.19 -3.95 -15.53
C PRO A 62 6.48 -2.46 -15.38
N CYS A 63 5.45 -1.59 -15.24
CA CYS A 63 5.63 -0.16 -14.95
C CYS A 63 6.43 0.13 -13.65
N ARG A 64 6.60 -0.87 -12.78
CA ARG A 64 7.38 -0.78 -11.54
C ARG A 64 8.83 -1.25 -11.70
N MET A 65 9.27 -1.58 -12.90
CA MET A 65 10.65 -1.95 -13.22
C MET A 65 11.52 -0.72 -13.48
N ARG A 66 12.83 -0.93 -13.60
CA ARG A 66 13.80 0.13 -13.93
C ARG A 66 13.74 0.42 -15.42
N TYR A 67 13.73 1.70 -15.77
CA TYR A 67 13.73 2.19 -17.14
C TYR A 67 14.75 3.29 -17.30
N GLU A 68 15.29 3.39 -18.50
CA GLU A 68 16.12 4.50 -18.96
C GLU A 68 15.38 5.27 -20.04
N LEU A 69 15.55 6.58 -20.07
CA LEU A 69 14.93 7.46 -21.05
C LEU A 69 15.95 7.81 -22.12
N TYR A 70 15.59 7.62 -23.38
CA TYR A 70 16.40 7.98 -24.52
C TYR A 70 15.64 8.93 -25.44
N ARG A 71 16.37 9.85 -26.07
CA ARG A 71 15.89 10.63 -27.22
C ARG A 71 16.40 9.95 -28.48
N GLU A 72 15.47 9.57 -29.36
CA GLU A 72 15.84 9.09 -30.69
C GLU A 72 16.26 10.27 -31.55
N GLU A 73 17.42 10.18 -32.19
CA GLU A 73 17.99 11.17 -33.11
C GLU A 73 18.43 10.45 -34.40
N MET A 74 18.54 11.17 -35.50
CA MET A 74 18.90 10.58 -36.80
C MET A 74 20.27 9.84 -36.80
N GLN A 75 21.13 10.12 -35.82
CA GLN A 75 22.47 9.52 -35.70
C GLN A 75 22.60 8.56 -34.48
N GLY A 76 21.48 8.10 -33.88
CA GLY A 76 21.47 7.20 -32.75
C GLY A 76 20.59 7.70 -31.60
N ALA A 77 20.62 6.96 -30.46
CA ALA A 77 19.81 7.27 -29.29
C ALA A 77 20.66 7.88 -28.17
N ASN A 78 20.35 9.09 -27.74
CA ASN A 78 21.00 9.75 -26.61
C ASN A 78 20.25 9.57 -25.30
N LYS A 79 20.94 9.10 -24.27
CA LYS A 79 20.36 8.91 -22.93
C LYS A 79 20.03 10.27 -22.30
N ILE A 80 18.79 10.41 -21.85
CA ILE A 80 18.32 11.61 -21.13
C ILE A 80 18.50 11.36 -19.63
N PRO A 81 19.17 12.25 -18.89
CA PRO A 81 19.25 12.17 -17.43
C PRO A 81 17.86 12.21 -16.78
N ALA A 82 17.58 11.28 -15.87
CA ALA A 82 16.32 11.21 -15.14
C ALA A 82 16.57 11.12 -13.64
N GLN A 83 15.66 11.67 -12.84
CA GLN A 83 15.68 11.53 -11.38
C GLN A 83 15.15 10.16 -10.97
N GLY A 84 16.05 9.19 -10.84
CA GLY A 84 15.70 7.80 -10.48
C GLY A 84 15.49 6.91 -11.68
N ALA A 85 15.26 5.64 -11.41
CA ALA A 85 15.18 4.58 -12.43
C ALA A 85 13.75 4.03 -12.63
N TYR A 86 12.81 4.32 -11.75
CA TYR A 86 11.46 3.77 -11.80
C TYR A 86 10.48 4.77 -12.41
N LEU A 87 10.76 5.19 -13.63
CA LEU A 87 10.15 6.35 -14.29
C LEU A 87 8.64 6.24 -14.46
N LEU A 88 8.11 5.01 -14.59
CA LEU A 88 6.69 4.72 -14.79
C LEU A 88 5.98 4.29 -13.49
N SER A 89 6.66 4.38 -12.31
CA SER A 89 6.08 3.93 -11.05
C SER A 89 5.26 5.02 -10.37
N PRO A 90 3.91 4.94 -10.32
CA PRO A 90 3.12 5.94 -9.62
C PRO A 90 3.19 5.76 -8.10
N LYS A 91 2.92 6.85 -7.38
CA LYS A 91 2.61 6.89 -5.96
C LYS A 91 1.29 6.16 -5.68
N ASP A 92 0.99 5.92 -4.41
CA ASP A 92 -0.31 5.41 -3.98
C ASP A 92 -1.33 6.55 -3.87
N LEU A 93 -2.57 6.26 -4.25
CA LEU A 93 -3.69 7.16 -4.03
C LEU A 93 -3.98 7.29 -2.53
N PHE A 94 -4.23 8.52 -2.08
CA PHE A 94 -4.61 8.83 -0.71
C PHE A 94 -5.44 10.10 -0.72
N THR A 95 -6.76 9.97 -0.57
CA THR A 95 -7.73 11.07 -0.64
C THR A 95 -8.49 11.25 0.66
N LEU A 96 -7.92 10.82 1.80
CA LEU A 96 -8.59 10.91 3.10
C LEU A 96 -8.92 12.35 3.49
N HIS A 97 -8.03 13.28 3.17
CA HIS A 97 -8.19 14.70 3.51
C HIS A 97 -9.21 15.42 2.62
N GLU A 98 -9.51 14.85 1.46
CA GLU A 98 -10.46 15.35 0.47
C GLU A 98 -11.73 14.49 0.42
N LEU A 99 -11.97 13.66 1.44
CA LEU A 99 -13.07 12.72 1.43
C LEU A 99 -14.44 13.40 1.45
N ASP A 100 -14.56 14.51 2.15
CA ASP A 100 -15.77 15.35 2.17
C ASP A 100 -16.15 15.80 0.77
N ALA A 101 -15.22 16.29 -0.03
CA ALA A 101 -15.47 16.71 -1.40
C ALA A 101 -15.99 15.55 -2.29
N LEU A 102 -15.49 14.32 -2.09
CA LEU A 102 -15.98 13.13 -2.81
C LEU A 102 -17.39 12.75 -2.37
N LEU A 103 -17.67 12.77 -1.06
CA LEU A 103 -18.98 12.46 -0.52
C LEU A 103 -20.02 13.51 -0.92
N ASP A 104 -19.65 14.79 -0.89
CA ASP A 104 -20.50 15.92 -1.34
C ASP A 104 -20.71 15.92 -2.87
N ALA A 105 -19.81 15.29 -3.62
CA ALA A 105 -20.01 15.05 -5.06
C ALA A 105 -21.00 13.90 -5.35
N GLY A 106 -21.54 13.22 -4.32
CA GLY A 106 -22.54 12.17 -4.46
C GLY A 106 -21.98 10.76 -4.61
N VAL A 107 -20.71 10.52 -4.23
CA VAL A 107 -20.14 9.18 -4.22
C VAL A 107 -20.83 8.28 -3.20
N SER A 108 -21.33 7.13 -3.64
CA SER A 108 -22.07 6.18 -2.82
C SER A 108 -21.19 5.09 -2.22
N SER A 109 -20.05 4.79 -2.85
CA SER A 109 -19.15 3.70 -2.45
C SER A 109 -17.69 4.09 -2.62
N LEU A 110 -16.88 3.74 -1.63
CA LEU A 110 -15.43 4.02 -1.59
C LEU A 110 -14.64 2.73 -1.79
N LYS A 111 -13.78 2.70 -2.81
CA LYS A 111 -12.97 1.54 -3.15
C LYS A 111 -11.54 1.68 -2.67
N ILE A 112 -11.10 0.75 -1.83
CA ILE A 112 -9.74 0.66 -1.34
C ILE A 112 -9.01 -0.45 -2.09
N GLU A 113 -7.90 -0.11 -2.79
CA GLU A 113 -7.05 -1.10 -3.44
C GLU A 113 -6.05 -1.67 -2.42
N GLY A 114 -6.14 -2.97 -2.20
CA GLY A 114 -5.32 -3.60 -1.19
C GLY A 114 -5.13 -5.12 -1.37
N ARG A 115 -5.49 -5.70 -2.52
CA ARG A 115 -5.47 -7.15 -2.77
C ARG A 115 -4.15 -7.83 -2.37
N MET A 116 -3.01 -7.19 -2.63
CA MET A 116 -1.69 -7.73 -2.30
C MET A 116 -1.11 -7.16 -1.00
N LYS A 117 -1.95 -6.54 -0.17
CA LYS A 117 -1.53 -5.96 1.10
C LYS A 117 -1.84 -6.91 2.26
N LYS A 118 -1.07 -6.75 3.35
CA LYS A 118 -1.33 -7.50 4.59
C LYS A 118 -2.65 -7.04 5.23
N PRO A 119 -3.33 -7.90 6.01
CA PRO A 119 -4.57 -7.53 6.70
C PRO A 119 -4.44 -6.31 7.60
N GLU A 120 -3.28 -6.11 8.24
CA GLU A 120 -3.00 -4.95 9.09
C GLU A 120 -3.10 -3.62 8.33
N TYR A 121 -2.61 -3.60 7.06
CA TYR A 121 -2.77 -2.42 6.20
C TYR A 121 -4.25 -2.14 5.92
N VAL A 122 -5.02 -3.18 5.60
CA VAL A 122 -6.46 -3.03 5.33
C VAL A 122 -7.19 -2.53 6.57
N ALA A 123 -6.90 -3.11 7.75
CA ALA A 123 -7.49 -2.69 9.02
C ALA A 123 -7.21 -1.21 9.31
N GLN A 124 -5.97 -0.76 9.16
CA GLN A 124 -5.59 0.64 9.36
C GLN A 124 -6.34 1.57 8.40
N VAL A 125 -6.29 1.28 7.09
CA VAL A 125 -6.92 2.12 6.06
C VAL A 125 -8.43 2.18 6.28
N VAL A 126 -9.10 1.04 6.46
CA VAL A 126 -10.57 1.00 6.66
C VAL A 126 -10.96 1.77 7.92
N SER A 127 -10.22 1.64 9.02
CA SER A 127 -10.52 2.38 10.24
C SER A 127 -10.43 3.91 10.06
N MET A 128 -9.45 4.38 9.28
CA MET A 128 -9.29 5.81 8.99
C MET A 128 -10.43 6.36 8.12
N TYR A 129 -10.76 5.67 7.02
CA TYR A 129 -11.86 6.08 6.15
C TYR A 129 -13.22 5.95 6.83
N ARG A 130 -13.43 4.94 7.68
CA ARG A 130 -14.66 4.80 8.47
C ARG A 130 -14.85 5.98 9.42
N ALA A 131 -13.80 6.34 10.16
CA ALA A 131 -13.84 7.50 11.06
C ALA A 131 -14.14 8.81 10.31
N ALA A 132 -13.59 8.98 9.10
CA ALA A 132 -13.84 10.15 8.27
C ALA A 132 -15.30 10.20 7.76
N ILE A 133 -15.86 9.07 7.29
CA ILE A 133 -17.27 8.98 6.90
C ILE A 133 -18.20 9.32 8.09
N ASP A 134 -17.89 8.81 9.28
CA ASP A 134 -18.71 9.04 10.47
C ASP A 134 -18.66 10.51 10.90
N ALA A 135 -17.49 11.16 10.78
CA ALA A 135 -17.36 12.59 11.03
C ALA A 135 -18.16 13.42 10.02
N TRP A 136 -18.03 13.12 8.72
CA TRP A 136 -18.79 13.78 7.66
C TRP A 136 -20.31 13.65 7.87
N LYS A 137 -20.83 12.44 8.16
CA LYS A 137 -22.24 12.20 8.46
C LYS A 137 -22.74 13.04 9.64
N GLN A 138 -21.89 13.27 10.62
CA GLN A 138 -22.19 14.09 11.80
C GLN A 138 -21.90 15.57 11.58
N LYS A 139 -21.58 16.00 10.35
CA LYS A 139 -21.19 17.38 9.99
C LYS A 139 -20.04 17.92 10.85
N ARG A 140 -19.12 17.05 11.23
CA ARG A 140 -17.89 17.39 11.96
C ARG A 140 -16.72 17.49 10.97
N GLN A 141 -15.68 18.20 11.37
CA GLN A 141 -14.43 18.24 10.62
C GLN A 141 -13.85 16.84 10.46
N LEU A 142 -13.27 16.53 9.29
CA LEU A 142 -12.59 15.27 9.06
C LEU A 142 -11.44 15.07 10.06
N PRO A 143 -11.26 13.86 10.61
CA PRO A 143 -10.16 13.59 11.53
C PRO A 143 -8.81 13.79 10.83
N GLN A 144 -7.95 14.60 11.46
CA GLN A 144 -6.55 14.75 11.06
C GLN A 144 -5.67 14.03 12.10
N ASP A 145 -5.55 12.73 11.98
CA ASP A 145 -4.78 11.90 12.90
C ASP A 145 -3.39 11.63 12.31
N ALA A 146 -2.46 12.52 12.57
CA ALA A 146 -1.09 12.45 12.10
C ALA A 146 -0.39 11.15 12.55
N GLN A 147 -0.74 10.60 13.72
CA GLN A 147 -0.17 9.36 14.19
C GLN A 147 -0.67 8.16 13.35
N LYS A 148 -1.96 8.08 13.06
CA LYS A 148 -2.50 7.02 12.19
C LYS A 148 -1.95 7.08 10.77
N GLU A 149 -1.73 8.29 10.23
CA GLU A 149 -1.08 8.46 8.93
C GLU A 149 0.38 8.03 8.96
N TRP A 150 1.09 8.36 10.03
CA TRP A 150 2.46 7.89 10.23
C TRP A 150 2.52 6.37 10.34
N ASP A 151 1.62 5.76 11.08
CA ASP A 151 1.49 4.32 11.21
C ASP A 151 1.14 3.64 9.87
N LEU A 152 0.26 4.24 9.07
CA LEU A 152 -0.01 3.78 7.72
C LEU A 152 1.26 3.77 6.84
N ARG A 153 2.11 4.80 6.94
CA ARG A 153 3.39 4.87 6.21
C ARG A 153 4.36 3.77 6.64
N LYS A 154 4.35 3.35 7.90
CA LYS A 154 5.14 2.22 8.41
C LYS A 154 4.63 0.88 7.85
N LEU A 155 3.31 0.74 7.64
CA LEU A 155 2.72 -0.47 7.10
C LEU A 155 3.00 -0.63 5.60
N PHE A 156 2.67 0.39 4.82
CA PHE A 156 3.02 0.46 3.39
C PHE A 156 2.77 1.85 2.79
N ASN A 157 3.76 2.35 2.06
CA ASN A 157 3.58 3.52 1.18
C ASN A 157 4.62 3.54 0.06
N ARG A 158 4.23 4.12 -1.08
CA ARG A 158 5.12 4.46 -2.21
C ARG A 158 5.20 5.98 -2.43
N GLY A 159 4.94 6.75 -1.38
CA GLY A 159 4.54 8.14 -1.46
C GLY A 159 3.04 8.23 -1.75
N PHE A 160 2.42 9.36 -1.41
CA PHE A 160 1.00 9.58 -1.57
C PHE A 160 0.73 10.68 -2.59
N THR A 161 -0.42 10.55 -3.28
CA THR A 161 -0.96 11.53 -4.22
C THR A 161 -2.49 11.55 -4.11
N LYS A 162 -3.08 12.71 -4.37
CA LYS A 162 -4.54 12.88 -4.45
C LYS A 162 -5.14 12.32 -5.74
N GLY A 163 -4.30 11.96 -6.72
CA GLY A 163 -4.72 11.41 -8.01
C GLY A 163 -5.41 12.41 -8.93
N HIS A 164 -5.97 11.89 -10.01
CA HIS A 164 -6.62 12.70 -11.03
C HIS A 164 -7.88 13.40 -10.52
N ALA A 165 -8.60 12.80 -9.57
CA ALA A 165 -9.79 13.39 -8.98
C ALA A 165 -9.55 14.81 -8.46
N PHE A 166 -8.35 15.09 -7.99
CA PHE A 166 -7.92 16.41 -7.48
C PHE A 166 -6.76 16.99 -8.32
N HIS A 167 -6.81 16.78 -9.63
CA HIS A 167 -5.95 17.40 -10.64
C HIS A 167 -4.43 17.16 -10.47
N ALA A 168 -4.05 16.13 -9.70
CA ALA A 168 -2.66 15.73 -9.67
C ALA A 168 -2.27 15.10 -11.02
N SER A 169 -1.14 15.50 -11.58
CA SER A 169 -0.69 15.04 -12.89
C SER A 169 0.84 14.93 -12.98
N GLY A 170 1.32 14.25 -14.01
CA GLY A 170 2.72 14.19 -14.36
C GLY A 170 3.61 13.73 -13.19
N ARG A 171 4.70 14.47 -12.95
CA ARG A 171 5.70 14.13 -11.90
C ARG A 171 5.13 14.11 -10.48
N ALA A 172 4.08 14.86 -10.19
CA ALA A 172 3.45 14.87 -8.87
C ALA A 172 2.89 13.50 -8.48
N MET A 173 2.47 12.72 -9.47
CA MET A 173 1.92 11.37 -9.28
C MET A 173 2.99 10.27 -9.25
N MET A 174 4.22 10.54 -9.67
CA MET A 174 5.26 9.53 -9.86
C MET A 174 6.20 9.40 -8.67
N ASN A 175 6.70 8.17 -8.46
CA ASN A 175 7.78 7.87 -7.55
C ASN A 175 8.92 7.17 -8.30
N PRO A 176 9.84 7.93 -8.91
CA PRO A 176 10.91 7.37 -9.72
C PRO A 176 12.04 6.73 -8.88
N ILE A 177 12.03 6.92 -7.57
CA ILE A 177 13.11 6.47 -6.69
C ILE A 177 12.92 5.02 -6.26
N ARG A 178 11.68 4.63 -5.87
CA ARG A 178 11.37 3.28 -5.37
C ARG A 178 9.98 2.81 -5.80
N PRO A 179 9.89 1.58 -6.33
CA PRO A 179 8.61 1.05 -6.85
C PRO A 179 7.76 0.36 -5.77
N ASN A 180 8.34 0.10 -4.59
CA ASN A 180 7.73 -0.65 -3.50
C ASN A 180 7.76 0.16 -2.19
N GLN A 181 7.56 -0.51 -1.05
CA GLN A 181 7.53 0.14 0.27
C GLN A 181 8.73 1.08 0.48
N GLN A 182 8.46 2.37 0.69
CA GLN A 182 9.50 3.36 1.00
C GLN A 182 9.97 3.27 2.45
N GLY A 183 9.09 2.85 3.34
CA GLY A 183 9.31 2.93 4.78
C GLY A 183 9.31 4.37 5.32
N VAL A 184 9.59 4.49 6.60
CA VAL A 184 9.77 5.76 7.32
C VAL A 184 11.20 5.85 7.82
N VAL A 185 11.72 7.08 7.97
CA VAL A 185 13.06 7.28 8.51
C VAL A 185 13.12 6.76 9.95
N LEU A 186 14.05 5.84 10.19
CA LEU A 186 14.29 5.24 11.49
C LEU A 186 15.55 5.81 12.16
N GLY A 187 16.51 6.27 11.38
CA GLY A 187 17.76 6.81 11.89
C GLY A 187 18.90 6.80 10.87
N GLY A 188 20.12 6.83 11.36
CA GLY A 188 21.33 6.83 10.53
C GLY A 188 22.40 5.89 11.06
N VAL A 189 23.16 5.26 10.17
CA VAL A 189 24.31 4.44 10.51
C VAL A 189 25.46 5.31 10.98
N ILE A 190 25.95 5.10 12.21
CA ILE A 190 27.07 5.85 12.77
C ILE A 190 28.39 5.06 12.73
N ALA A 191 28.33 3.73 12.79
CA ALA A 191 29.50 2.86 12.67
C ALA A 191 29.14 1.52 12.05
N VAL A 192 30.12 0.89 11.42
CA VAL A 192 30.02 -0.46 10.84
C VAL A 192 31.26 -1.24 11.23
N SER A 193 31.07 -2.43 11.78
CA SER A 193 32.13 -3.42 12.03
C SER A 193 31.88 -4.72 11.27
N ASP A 194 32.74 -5.70 11.39
CA ASP A 194 32.56 -7.01 10.73
C ASP A 194 31.31 -7.75 11.22
N ARG A 195 30.90 -7.51 12.46
CA ARG A 195 29.81 -8.24 13.12
C ARG A 195 28.56 -7.39 13.35
N ARG A 196 28.67 -6.06 13.41
CA ARG A 196 27.58 -5.18 13.85
C ARG A 196 27.49 -3.90 13.02
N ILE A 197 26.26 -3.41 12.90
CA ILE A 197 25.93 -2.09 12.38
C ILE A 197 25.37 -1.28 13.54
N THR A 198 25.98 -0.12 13.82
CA THR A 198 25.56 0.79 14.89
C THR A 198 24.73 1.92 14.29
N ILE A 199 23.53 2.15 14.85
CA ILE A 199 22.52 3.07 14.35
C ILE A 199 22.17 4.05 15.46
N ARG A 200 22.11 5.35 15.15
CA ARG A 200 21.46 6.36 15.99
C ARG A 200 19.99 6.45 15.58
N LEU A 201 19.10 6.22 16.52
CA LEU A 201 17.65 6.16 16.27
C LEU A 201 17.02 7.55 16.23
N SER A 202 16.12 7.78 15.28
CA SER A 202 15.20 8.92 15.18
C SER A 202 13.76 8.55 15.55
N GLU A 203 13.48 7.27 15.71
CA GLU A 203 12.21 6.64 16.11
C GLU A 203 12.54 5.44 17.00
N ASP A 204 11.56 4.96 17.77
CA ASP A 204 11.70 3.73 18.55
C ASP A 204 11.98 2.53 17.63
N LEU A 205 12.67 1.52 18.10
CA LEU A 205 13.00 0.30 17.34
C LEU A 205 12.74 -0.93 18.19
N HIS A 206 12.03 -1.91 17.60
CA HIS A 206 11.73 -3.18 18.26
C HIS A 206 12.42 -4.36 17.56
N GLN A 207 12.72 -5.37 18.34
CA GLN A 207 13.10 -6.67 17.79
C GLN A 207 11.94 -7.21 16.94
N GLY A 208 12.25 -7.73 15.76
CA GLY A 208 11.23 -8.15 14.78
C GLY A 208 10.87 -7.09 13.73
N ASP A 209 11.29 -5.83 13.92
CA ASP A 209 11.09 -4.79 12.91
C ASP A 209 11.88 -5.10 11.63
N GLY A 210 11.27 -4.78 10.49
CA GLY A 210 11.98 -4.77 9.22
C GLY A 210 12.63 -3.43 8.97
N ILE A 211 13.89 -3.44 8.62
CA ILE A 211 14.62 -2.23 8.27
C ILE A 211 15.26 -2.33 6.88
N ARG A 212 15.58 -1.17 6.33
CA ARG A 212 16.34 -1.00 5.09
C ARG A 212 17.39 0.06 5.28
N ILE A 213 18.63 -0.27 4.88
CA ILE A 213 19.75 0.67 4.84
C ILE A 213 19.93 1.12 3.40
N LEU A 214 19.95 2.43 3.18
CA LEU A 214 20.07 2.98 1.83
C LEU A 214 21.51 2.84 1.33
N GLY A 215 21.66 2.14 0.21
CA GLY A 215 22.92 2.00 -0.51
C GLY A 215 23.20 3.15 -1.49
N LYS A 216 24.38 3.18 -2.10
CA LYS A 216 24.67 4.07 -3.24
C LYS A 216 23.99 3.61 -4.51
N GLU A 217 24.04 2.32 -4.80
CA GLU A 217 23.45 1.69 -5.98
C GLU A 217 22.19 0.90 -5.62
N GLU A 218 22.28 0.09 -4.57
CA GLU A 218 21.20 -0.75 -4.10
C GLU A 218 21.00 -0.63 -2.59
N ASP A 219 19.74 -0.71 -2.19
CA ASP A 219 19.34 -0.76 -0.79
C ASP A 219 19.44 -2.20 -0.27
N ALA A 220 19.75 -2.35 1.00
CA ALA A 220 19.76 -3.65 1.65
C ALA A 220 18.77 -3.69 2.82
N GLY A 221 17.98 -4.76 2.92
CA GLY A 221 16.95 -4.91 3.95
C GLY A 221 17.15 -6.16 4.81
N CYS A 222 16.81 -6.08 6.08
CA CYS A 222 16.77 -7.22 6.99
C CYS A 222 15.71 -7.05 8.08
N ILE A 223 15.44 -8.15 8.78
CA ILE A 223 14.67 -8.14 10.03
C ILE A 223 15.67 -8.01 11.18
N VAL A 224 15.36 -7.15 12.14
CA VAL A 224 16.15 -6.95 13.37
C VAL A 224 15.90 -8.13 14.33
N ASN A 225 16.70 -9.18 14.19
CA ASN A 225 16.54 -10.37 15.05
C ASN A 225 17.19 -10.18 16.43
N ARG A 226 18.24 -9.37 16.51
CA ARG A 226 18.93 -9.05 17.75
C ARG A 226 19.22 -7.56 17.79
N LEU A 227 18.86 -6.94 18.89
CA LEU A 227 19.07 -5.53 19.17
C LEU A 227 19.96 -5.40 20.40
N TYR A 228 21.02 -4.60 20.31
CA TYR A 228 21.97 -4.41 21.38
C TYR A 228 22.04 -2.94 21.79
N LYS A 229 21.97 -2.68 23.08
CA LYS A 229 22.22 -1.37 23.67
C LYS A 229 23.31 -1.54 24.77
N ASP A 230 24.37 -0.75 24.72
CA ASP A 230 25.51 -0.82 25.65
C ASP A 230 26.06 -2.25 25.80
N GLY A 231 26.12 -2.98 24.67
CA GLY A 231 26.61 -4.36 24.59
C GLY A 231 25.61 -5.44 25.06
N LYS A 232 24.47 -5.07 25.66
CA LYS A 232 23.45 -6.00 26.18
C LYS A 232 22.32 -6.17 25.16
N LEU A 233 21.75 -7.38 25.08
CA LEU A 233 20.54 -7.65 24.31
C LEU A 233 19.33 -6.94 24.93
N VAL A 234 18.54 -6.27 24.10
CA VAL A 234 17.30 -5.61 24.48
C VAL A 234 16.19 -5.94 23.47
N ALA A 235 14.95 -5.94 23.92
CA ALA A 235 13.80 -6.17 23.03
C ALA A 235 13.40 -4.91 22.24
N HIS A 236 13.64 -3.74 22.82
CA HIS A 236 13.33 -2.44 22.20
C HIS A 236 14.32 -1.37 22.60
N ALA A 237 14.37 -0.30 21.82
CA ALA A 237 15.13 0.92 22.11
C ALA A 237 14.34 2.15 21.67
N LYS A 238 14.54 3.26 22.36
CA LYS A 238 13.80 4.50 22.16
C LYS A 238 14.50 5.44 21.18
N LYS A 239 13.72 6.34 20.62
CA LYS A 239 14.21 7.50 19.85
C LYS A 239 15.35 8.20 20.59
N GLY A 240 16.41 8.57 19.83
CA GLY A 240 17.61 9.23 20.34
C GLY A 240 18.70 8.27 20.80
N GLU A 241 18.39 7.02 21.08
CA GLU A 241 19.35 6.02 21.54
C GLU A 241 20.27 5.53 20.42
N VAL A 242 21.44 5.02 20.84
CA VAL A 242 22.39 4.37 19.96
C VAL A 242 22.34 2.88 20.22
N VAL A 243 22.08 2.13 19.14
CA VAL A 243 21.92 0.68 19.17
C VAL A 243 22.79 0.00 18.15
N ALA A 244 23.07 -1.27 18.35
CA ALA A 244 23.72 -2.10 17.35
C ALA A 244 22.81 -3.28 16.97
N ILE A 245 22.87 -3.67 15.69
CA ILE A 245 22.23 -4.87 15.16
C ILE A 245 23.28 -5.78 14.54
N ASP A 246 22.98 -7.08 14.37
CA ASP A 246 23.87 -7.99 13.66
C ASP A 246 24.05 -7.55 12.19
N ARG A 247 25.29 -7.55 11.70
CA ARG A 247 25.60 -7.22 10.32
C ARG A 247 25.29 -8.40 9.40
N LYS A 248 24.05 -8.41 8.89
CA LYS A 248 23.58 -9.39 7.91
C LYS A 248 23.48 -8.82 6.50
N ILE A 249 23.65 -7.51 6.36
CA ILE A 249 23.47 -6.76 5.10
C ILE A 249 24.60 -5.75 4.93
N PRO A 250 24.90 -5.33 3.70
CA PRO A 250 25.80 -4.23 3.43
C PRO A 250 25.33 -2.94 4.12
N ALA A 251 26.27 -2.21 4.69
CA ALA A 251 26.01 -0.90 5.30
C ALA A 251 27.25 -0.01 5.16
N ARG A 252 27.03 1.29 5.13
CA ARG A 252 28.07 2.32 5.16
C ARG A 252 27.76 3.35 6.23
N ARG A 253 28.80 3.98 6.76
CA ARG A 253 28.65 5.10 7.68
C ARG A 253 27.88 6.24 7.02
N HIS A 254 27.02 6.91 7.78
CA HIS A 254 26.09 7.97 7.35
C HIS A 254 24.98 7.52 6.38
N ALA A 255 24.78 6.21 6.18
CA ALA A 255 23.63 5.74 5.43
C ALA A 255 22.34 5.96 6.23
N GLU A 256 21.29 6.40 5.55
CA GLU A 256 19.95 6.49 6.13
C GLU A 256 19.40 5.09 6.37
N VAL A 257 18.77 4.89 7.52
CA VAL A 257 18.05 3.67 7.89
C VAL A 257 16.57 3.96 7.90
N ARG A 258 15.80 3.11 7.21
CA ARG A 258 14.33 3.20 7.16
C ARG A 258 13.70 1.98 7.79
N ARG A 259 12.60 2.17 8.52
CA ARG A 259 11.70 1.08 8.93
C ARG A 259 10.79 0.72 7.78
N THR A 260 10.74 -0.54 7.40
CA THR A 260 9.89 -1.08 6.34
C THR A 260 8.75 -1.96 6.87
N SER A 261 8.84 -2.40 8.12
CA SER A 261 7.72 -3.00 8.86
C SER A 261 7.89 -2.75 10.35
N ASP A 262 6.80 -2.51 11.04
CA ASP A 262 6.71 -2.27 12.48
C ASP A 262 5.99 -3.46 13.13
N SER A 263 6.74 -4.25 13.90
CA SER A 263 6.26 -5.51 14.47
C SER A 263 5.23 -5.29 15.57
N GLU A 264 5.39 -4.24 16.38
CA GLU A 264 4.47 -3.89 17.44
C GLU A 264 3.14 -3.36 16.88
N LEU A 265 3.20 -2.43 15.93
CA LEU A 265 2.03 -1.92 15.24
C LEU A 265 1.23 -3.04 14.55
N GLN A 266 1.92 -3.98 13.88
CA GLN A 266 1.26 -5.12 13.28
C GLN A 266 0.54 -5.97 14.34
N GLN A 267 1.16 -6.21 15.48
CA GLN A 267 0.53 -6.97 16.56
C GLN A 267 -0.68 -6.24 17.16
N GLN A 268 -0.59 -4.92 17.35
CA GLN A 268 -1.72 -4.09 17.80
C GLN A 268 -2.89 -4.17 16.82
N LEU A 269 -2.64 -3.99 15.53
CA LEU A 269 -3.68 -4.05 14.51
C LEU A 269 -4.30 -5.44 14.37
N ARG A 270 -3.53 -6.52 14.53
CA ARG A 270 -4.07 -7.90 14.54
C ARG A 270 -5.15 -8.09 15.59
N ARG A 271 -5.01 -7.47 16.75
CA ARG A 271 -6.03 -7.55 17.81
C ARG A 271 -7.35 -6.91 17.41
N THR A 272 -7.34 -5.90 16.51
CA THR A 272 -8.56 -5.19 16.08
C THR A 272 -9.48 -6.04 15.19
N TYR A 273 -8.95 -7.08 14.54
CA TYR A 273 -9.73 -7.96 13.65
C TYR A 273 -9.64 -9.44 14.05
N ALA A 274 -8.94 -9.77 15.15
CA ALA A 274 -8.84 -11.15 15.65
C ALA A 274 -10.19 -11.70 16.14
N ASP A 275 -11.05 -10.83 16.67
CA ASP A 275 -12.39 -11.16 17.15
C ASP A 275 -13.45 -11.06 16.04
N CYS A 276 -13.12 -11.49 14.84
CA CYS A 276 -14.10 -11.59 13.77
C CYS A 276 -15.24 -12.51 14.22
N ARG A 277 -16.49 -12.01 14.14
CA ARG A 277 -17.70 -12.81 14.35
C ARG A 277 -17.63 -14.05 13.43
N LYS A 278 -17.42 -15.21 14.03
CA LYS A 278 -17.45 -16.49 13.31
C LYS A 278 -18.90 -16.94 13.24
N VAL A 279 -19.37 -17.24 12.04
CA VAL A 279 -20.67 -17.87 11.83
C VAL A 279 -20.45 -19.37 11.81
N LYS A 280 -21.15 -20.10 12.66
CA LYS A 280 -21.16 -21.56 12.60
C LYS A 280 -21.91 -22.00 11.36
N VAL A 281 -21.30 -22.86 10.59
CA VAL A 281 -21.91 -23.43 9.39
C VAL A 281 -21.83 -24.95 9.46
N SER A 282 -22.91 -25.62 9.06
CA SER A 282 -22.91 -27.04 8.73
C SER A 282 -22.56 -27.19 7.26
N VAL A 283 -21.61 -28.07 6.94
CA VAL A 283 -21.17 -28.34 5.60
C VAL A 283 -21.56 -29.77 5.22
N HIS A 284 -22.32 -29.90 4.14
CA HIS A 284 -22.69 -31.21 3.58
C HIS A 284 -21.98 -31.37 2.23
N LEU A 285 -21.19 -32.42 2.11
CA LEU A 285 -20.48 -32.77 0.88
C LEU A 285 -21.12 -34.02 0.28
N THR A 286 -21.54 -33.92 -0.96
CA THR A 286 -22.07 -35.08 -1.72
C THR A 286 -21.10 -35.45 -2.79
N LEU A 287 -20.56 -36.66 -2.70
CA LEU A 287 -19.68 -37.26 -3.68
C LEU A 287 -20.43 -38.44 -4.35
N GLN A 288 -20.53 -38.39 -5.70
CA GLN A 288 -21.14 -39.47 -6.47
C GLN A 288 -20.25 -39.75 -7.69
N VAL A 289 -19.96 -41.05 -7.94
CA VAL A 289 -19.15 -41.47 -9.08
C VAL A 289 -19.77 -40.97 -10.37
N GLY A 290 -18.95 -40.28 -11.20
CA GLY A 290 -19.38 -39.71 -12.47
C GLY A 290 -20.11 -38.37 -12.37
N LYS A 291 -20.25 -37.79 -11.17
CA LYS A 291 -20.81 -36.45 -10.97
C LYS A 291 -19.80 -35.54 -10.28
N GLY A 292 -19.95 -34.21 -10.46
CA GLY A 292 -19.14 -33.21 -9.73
C GLY A 292 -19.40 -33.24 -8.23
N LEU A 293 -18.43 -32.80 -7.44
CA LEU A 293 -18.60 -32.57 -5.99
C LEU A 293 -19.66 -31.49 -5.77
N VAL A 294 -20.66 -31.79 -4.95
CA VAL A 294 -21.64 -30.81 -4.49
C VAL A 294 -21.35 -30.47 -3.02
N CYS A 295 -21.16 -29.20 -2.74
CA CYS A 295 -20.95 -28.64 -1.40
C CYS A 295 -22.13 -27.77 -1.03
N ARG A 296 -22.86 -28.17 0.03
CA ARG A 296 -23.97 -27.39 0.59
C ARG A 296 -23.55 -26.87 1.97
N MET A 297 -23.60 -25.53 2.17
CA MET A 297 -23.34 -24.91 3.46
C MET A 297 -24.60 -24.26 3.99
N ARG A 298 -24.87 -24.46 5.28
CA ARG A 298 -26.01 -23.84 5.97
C ARG A 298 -25.56 -23.24 7.29
N ASP A 299 -25.95 -21.98 7.56
CA ASP A 299 -25.75 -21.34 8.86
C ASP A 299 -26.89 -21.61 9.86
N GLU A 300 -26.73 -21.09 11.09
CA GLU A 300 -27.74 -21.24 12.15
C GLU A 300 -29.02 -20.42 11.88
N GLU A 301 -28.96 -19.39 11.02
CA GLU A 301 -30.09 -18.55 10.61
C GLU A 301 -30.87 -19.15 9.42
N GLY A 302 -30.42 -20.29 8.90
CA GLY A 302 -31.06 -21.03 7.81
C GLY A 302 -30.63 -20.58 6.41
N PHE A 303 -29.69 -19.63 6.30
CA PHE A 303 -29.13 -19.24 5.00
C PHE A 303 -28.33 -20.42 4.42
N CYS A 304 -28.62 -20.79 3.18
CA CYS A 304 -28.03 -21.96 2.53
C CYS A 304 -27.40 -21.56 1.19
N VAL A 305 -26.15 -22.01 0.98
CA VAL A 305 -25.43 -21.91 -0.30
C VAL A 305 -25.08 -23.30 -0.78
N GLU A 306 -25.35 -23.58 -2.06
CA GLU A 306 -24.96 -24.82 -2.72
C GLU A 306 -24.06 -24.48 -3.93
N ARG A 307 -23.00 -25.25 -4.11
CA ARG A 307 -22.07 -25.07 -5.22
C ARG A 307 -21.54 -26.42 -5.69
#